data_2d3a193bc3704feb6c49178084c612c4
#
_entry.id   2d3a193bc3704feb6c49178084c612c4
#
_cell.length_a   1.000
_cell.length_b   1.000
_cell.length_c   1.000
_cell.angle_alpha   90.00
_cell.angle_beta   90.00
_cell.angle_gamma   90.00
#
_symmetry.space_group_name_H-M   'P 1'
#
loop_
_entity.id
_entity.type
_entity.pdbx_description
1 polymer ?
#
loop_
_entity_poly.entity_id
_entity_poly.type
_entity_poly.pdbx_seq_one_letter_code
_entity_poly.pdbx_strand_id
1 'polypeptide(L)'
;MPDDLPEGYYLDNFTFLLDFVSRQYCHLLSEQEKQFYSTFQALTLDSRKLFVRLTNRKGPYFRLDKLNYPEVESLGVEIQSLVAASFIVPTVPDLESAIRICSKADLLNLDACSGFPQSTRKQDLADYLLSGQINPVQALTIEVVELARTEELTVFKLLFFGNFHQDMTTFVMHELVAPFEQYEIDGNAGLFRCREVIDELIVLRSLSDASHKLMETEGSEGDLLQLIDKLPARNIEPVLSRRYDRIVNQIGRHLERAGRIEEAVGVYCRAQAAPARERQARILDRLGKPQAAMTLCSSIIETPQSEEELEFAQRFGQRLGSKHGFTSELSFNLPVTKIEQTTIQVSRLDDSVEMCARAYFQDLGYESYYVENSLIRSIFGLCFWDIIYAPVSGAFFNPFQRGPVDLYTSDFVGSRCMLISDRFKELKKNGPHSLAKAIYREKLGVANPFVNWTYVDEQLLETALVKIPSQDLIRIFERLLIDLKNNSSGFPDLIVFDQNSYRMIEIKGPGDKLQKNQARWFRYFMEHSIPAAVVNVEYLDPVS
;
A
#
# COMPACT_ATOMS: atom_id res chain seq x y z
N MET A 1 -18.59 -19.27 -11.59
CA MET A 1 -18.76 -17.85 -11.98
C MET A 1 -19.23 -17.17 -10.73
N PRO A 2 -18.65 -16.05 -10.30
CA PRO A 2 -19.27 -15.28 -9.22
C PRO A 2 -20.66 -14.89 -9.69
N ASP A 3 -21.63 -15.00 -8.79
CA ASP A 3 -22.99 -14.53 -9.04
C ASP A 3 -22.93 -13.06 -9.46
N ASP A 4 -23.77 -12.67 -10.43
CA ASP A 4 -23.86 -11.28 -10.85
C ASP A 4 -24.24 -10.42 -9.63
N LEU A 5 -23.56 -9.29 -9.47
CA LEU A 5 -23.88 -8.36 -8.38
C LEU A 5 -25.35 -7.95 -8.44
N PRO A 6 -26.06 -7.88 -7.30
CA PRO A 6 -27.46 -7.45 -7.26
C PRO A 6 -27.66 -6.10 -7.94
N GLU A 7 -28.79 -5.93 -8.62
CA GLU A 7 -29.13 -4.65 -9.23
C GLU A 7 -29.18 -3.56 -8.13
N GLY A 8 -28.46 -2.45 -8.34
CA GLY A 8 -28.43 -1.35 -7.37
C GLY A 8 -27.40 -1.49 -6.24
N TYR A 9 -26.63 -2.60 -6.18
CA TYR A 9 -25.60 -2.85 -5.12
C TYR A 9 -24.72 -1.64 -4.80
N TYR A 10 -24.37 -0.85 -5.80
CA TYR A 10 -23.51 0.34 -5.62
C TYR A 10 -24.18 1.42 -4.77
N LEU A 11 -25.52 1.55 -4.86
CA LEU A 11 -26.30 2.47 -4.04
C LEU A 11 -26.43 1.95 -2.61
N ASP A 12 -26.68 0.66 -2.45
CA ASP A 12 -26.80 0.03 -1.12
C ASP A 12 -25.50 0.16 -0.35
N ASN A 13 -24.38 -0.14 -0.98
CA ASN A 13 -23.05 0.00 -0.40
C ASN A 13 -22.71 1.46 -0.05
N PHE A 14 -23.07 2.40 -0.92
CA PHE A 14 -22.85 3.83 -0.65
C PHE A 14 -23.74 4.32 0.52
N THR A 15 -25.00 3.92 0.53
CA THR A 15 -25.93 4.24 1.63
C THR A 15 -25.43 3.64 2.94
N PHE A 16 -24.98 2.37 2.92
CA PHE A 16 -24.40 1.72 4.10
C PHE A 16 -23.20 2.53 4.65
N LEU A 17 -22.30 2.99 3.77
CA LEU A 17 -21.16 3.81 4.19
C LEU A 17 -21.64 5.10 4.90
N LEU A 18 -22.58 5.83 4.29
CA LEU A 18 -23.08 7.08 4.86
C LEU A 18 -23.79 6.85 6.20
N ASP A 19 -24.62 5.84 6.28
CA ASP A 19 -25.38 5.49 7.49
C ASP A 19 -24.47 5.03 8.62
N PHE A 20 -23.45 4.23 8.29
CA PHE A 20 -22.45 3.80 9.25
C PHE A 20 -21.70 4.99 9.85
N VAL A 21 -21.19 5.88 9.01
CA VAL A 21 -20.45 7.07 9.45
C VAL A 21 -21.34 8.01 10.26
N SER A 22 -22.57 8.25 9.80
CA SER A 22 -23.52 9.10 10.52
C SER A 22 -23.86 8.58 11.91
N ARG A 23 -23.93 7.25 12.09
CA ARG A 23 -24.19 6.65 13.41
C ARG A 23 -22.97 6.65 14.30
N GLN A 24 -21.82 6.24 13.76
CA GLN A 24 -20.60 6.02 14.52
C GLN A 24 -19.87 7.33 14.85
N TYR A 25 -19.86 8.28 13.91
CA TYR A 25 -19.05 9.50 13.97
C TYR A 25 -19.86 10.80 13.96
N CYS A 26 -21.17 10.75 14.32
CA CYS A 26 -22.05 11.93 14.36
C CYS A 26 -21.44 13.12 15.12
N HIS A 27 -20.72 12.85 16.19
CA HIS A 27 -20.06 13.85 17.03
C HIS A 27 -18.83 14.50 16.38
N LEU A 28 -18.26 13.92 15.34
CA LEU A 28 -17.12 14.45 14.57
C LEU A 28 -17.54 15.14 13.28
N LEU A 29 -18.79 14.96 12.82
CA LEU A 29 -19.29 15.59 11.60
C LEU A 29 -19.61 17.07 11.84
N SER A 30 -19.16 17.92 10.89
CA SER A 30 -19.56 19.32 10.81
C SER A 30 -21.05 19.45 10.41
N GLU A 31 -21.63 20.63 10.61
CA GLU A 31 -23.01 20.88 10.19
C GLU A 31 -23.21 20.73 8.67
N GLN A 32 -22.19 21.08 7.86
CA GLN A 32 -22.22 20.88 6.42
C GLN A 32 -22.25 19.39 6.03
N GLU A 33 -21.48 18.55 6.71
CA GLU A 33 -21.46 17.11 6.48
C GLU A 33 -22.76 16.43 6.95
N LYS A 34 -23.34 16.87 8.07
CA LYS A 34 -24.67 16.42 8.51
C LYS A 34 -25.75 16.83 7.51
N GLN A 35 -25.67 18.06 6.97
CA GLN A 35 -26.58 18.52 5.93
C GLN A 35 -26.40 17.73 4.63
N PHE A 36 -25.17 17.41 4.23
CA PHE A 36 -24.91 16.56 3.07
C PHE A 36 -25.65 15.22 3.22
N TYR A 37 -25.50 14.55 4.36
CA TYR A 37 -26.17 13.28 4.64
C TYR A 37 -27.69 13.41 4.60
N SER A 38 -28.26 14.37 5.32
CA SER A 38 -29.73 14.55 5.36
C SER A 38 -30.31 14.92 3.99
N THR A 39 -29.62 15.75 3.22
CA THR A 39 -30.03 16.12 1.86
C THR A 39 -29.96 14.92 0.92
N PHE A 40 -28.91 14.09 1.00
CA PHE A 40 -28.80 12.84 0.24
C PHE A 40 -29.95 11.87 0.54
N GLN A 41 -30.31 11.72 1.80
CA GLN A 41 -31.44 10.86 2.20
C GLN A 41 -32.79 11.38 1.70
N ALA A 42 -32.94 12.67 1.50
CA ALA A 42 -34.16 13.30 1.00
C ALA A 42 -34.31 13.22 -0.54
N LEU A 43 -33.26 12.87 -1.28
CA LEU A 43 -33.31 12.68 -2.73
C LEU A 43 -34.20 11.50 -3.14
N THR A 44 -34.74 11.56 -4.35
CA THR A 44 -35.41 10.42 -5.00
C THR A 44 -34.44 9.25 -5.16
N LEU A 45 -34.97 8.04 -5.30
CA LEU A 45 -34.13 6.85 -5.51
C LEU A 45 -33.24 7.03 -6.75
N ASP A 46 -33.78 7.57 -7.84
CA ASP A 46 -33.05 7.73 -9.09
C ASP A 46 -32.03 8.87 -9.04
N SER A 47 -32.33 9.97 -8.33
CA SER A 47 -31.31 11.01 -8.02
C SER A 47 -30.14 10.44 -7.23
N ARG A 48 -30.40 9.61 -6.21
CA ARG A 48 -29.36 8.93 -5.44
C ARG A 48 -28.53 7.99 -6.32
N LYS A 49 -29.17 7.17 -7.16
CA LYS A 49 -28.48 6.30 -8.12
C LYS A 49 -27.55 7.13 -9.03
N LEU A 50 -28.09 8.20 -9.63
CA LEU A 50 -27.32 9.06 -10.52
C LEU A 50 -26.11 9.70 -9.82
N PHE A 51 -26.31 10.26 -8.63
CA PHE A 51 -25.20 10.84 -7.86
C PHE A 51 -24.09 9.83 -7.58
N VAL A 52 -24.43 8.62 -7.10
CA VAL A 52 -23.44 7.57 -6.83
C VAL A 52 -22.71 7.13 -8.10
N ARG A 53 -23.41 7.03 -9.24
CA ARG A 53 -22.76 6.75 -10.53
C ARG A 53 -21.75 7.82 -10.92
N LEU A 54 -22.08 9.10 -10.71
CA LEU A 54 -21.16 10.20 -10.98
C LEU A 54 -19.92 10.16 -10.05
N THR A 55 -20.12 9.91 -8.76
CA THR A 55 -19.01 9.83 -7.78
C THR A 55 -18.05 8.67 -8.02
N ASN A 56 -18.51 7.61 -8.69
CA ASN A 56 -17.69 6.43 -9.02
C ASN A 56 -16.96 6.56 -10.37
N ARG A 57 -17.18 7.66 -11.10
CA ARG A 57 -16.46 7.96 -12.36
C ARG A 57 -15.30 8.90 -12.13
N LYS A 58 -14.38 8.90 -13.07
CA LYS A 58 -13.26 9.86 -13.11
C LYS A 58 -13.81 11.27 -13.46
N GLY A 59 -14.06 12.08 -12.43
CA GLY A 59 -14.58 13.44 -12.52
C GLY A 59 -13.49 14.50 -12.37
N PRO A 60 -13.87 15.74 -11.99
CA PRO A 60 -15.18 16.16 -11.48
C PRO A 60 -16.20 16.62 -12.53
N TYR A 61 -15.81 16.81 -13.81
CA TYR A 61 -16.63 17.37 -14.87
C TYR A 61 -17.31 16.29 -15.72
N PHE A 62 -18.62 16.45 -15.97
CA PHE A 62 -19.43 15.50 -16.75
C PHE A 62 -20.25 16.24 -17.81
N ARG A 63 -20.13 15.80 -19.04
CA ARG A 63 -20.93 16.28 -20.16
C ARG A 63 -22.31 15.64 -20.10
N LEU A 64 -23.39 16.42 -20.14
CA LEU A 64 -24.76 15.94 -20.06
C LEU A 64 -25.15 15.06 -21.26
N ASP A 65 -24.66 15.38 -22.46
CA ASP A 65 -24.91 14.62 -23.68
C ASP A 65 -24.23 13.23 -23.71
N LYS A 66 -23.32 12.94 -22.78
CA LYS A 66 -22.63 11.66 -22.64
C LYS A 66 -23.10 10.84 -21.43
N LEU A 67 -24.06 11.35 -20.68
CA LEU A 67 -24.65 10.58 -19.58
C LEU A 67 -25.72 9.63 -20.16
N ASN A 68 -25.56 8.36 -19.85
CA ASN A 68 -26.55 7.33 -20.21
C ASN A 68 -26.58 6.28 -19.09
N TYR A 69 -27.69 6.25 -18.36
CA TYR A 69 -27.92 5.36 -17.24
C TYR A 69 -29.33 4.75 -17.38
N PRO A 70 -29.45 3.55 -17.99
CA PRO A 70 -30.76 2.93 -18.24
C PRO A 70 -31.59 2.69 -16.98
N GLU A 71 -30.92 2.59 -15.82
CA GLU A 71 -31.54 2.40 -14.51
C GLU A 71 -32.14 3.68 -13.89
N VAL A 72 -32.04 4.83 -14.58
CA VAL A 72 -32.59 6.13 -14.19
C VAL A 72 -33.67 6.53 -15.20
N GLU A 73 -34.93 6.48 -14.80
CA GLU A 73 -36.06 6.63 -15.74
C GLU A 73 -36.10 8.02 -16.43
N SER A 74 -35.84 9.09 -15.69
CA SER A 74 -35.98 10.47 -16.17
C SER A 74 -34.71 11.28 -15.93
N LEU A 75 -33.63 10.93 -16.64
CA LEU A 75 -32.29 11.50 -16.41
C LEU A 75 -32.28 13.04 -16.33
N GLY A 76 -33.01 13.74 -17.19
CA GLY A 76 -33.07 15.22 -17.18
C GLY A 76 -33.72 15.78 -15.91
N VAL A 77 -34.77 15.13 -15.39
CA VAL A 77 -35.42 15.53 -14.13
C VAL A 77 -34.48 15.31 -12.95
N GLU A 78 -33.77 14.18 -12.93
CA GLU A 78 -32.86 13.83 -11.83
C GLU A 78 -31.61 14.72 -11.84
N ILE A 79 -31.12 15.15 -13.01
CA ILE A 79 -30.06 16.17 -13.13
C ILE A 79 -30.53 17.48 -12.49
N GLN A 80 -31.75 17.95 -12.81
CA GLN A 80 -32.29 19.19 -12.22
C GLN A 80 -32.48 19.04 -10.69
N SER A 81 -32.91 17.89 -10.21
CA SER A 81 -33.02 17.58 -8.79
C SER A 81 -31.66 17.67 -8.08
N LEU A 82 -30.61 17.07 -8.66
CA LEU A 82 -29.26 17.15 -8.12
C LEU A 82 -28.68 18.57 -8.15
N VAL A 83 -28.99 19.37 -9.17
CA VAL A 83 -28.61 20.79 -9.25
C VAL A 83 -29.32 21.57 -8.14
N ALA A 84 -30.62 21.40 -7.96
CA ALA A 84 -31.40 22.06 -6.91
C ALA A 84 -30.90 21.71 -5.50
N ALA A 85 -30.47 20.47 -5.30
CA ALA A 85 -29.88 19.98 -4.05
C ALA A 85 -28.38 20.32 -3.90
N SER A 86 -27.76 20.97 -4.87
CA SER A 86 -26.34 21.35 -4.90
C SER A 86 -25.37 20.16 -4.82
N PHE A 87 -25.76 19.01 -5.37
CA PHE A 87 -24.86 17.86 -5.54
C PHE A 87 -24.04 17.93 -6.82
N ILE A 88 -24.56 18.61 -7.83
CA ILE A 88 -23.86 18.98 -9.06
C ILE A 88 -24.13 20.44 -9.38
N VAL A 89 -23.20 21.09 -10.08
CA VAL A 89 -23.30 22.51 -10.46
C VAL A 89 -23.05 22.65 -11.95
N PRO A 90 -23.95 23.29 -12.70
CA PRO A 90 -23.67 23.66 -14.09
C PRO A 90 -22.45 24.60 -14.15
N THR A 91 -21.47 24.24 -14.99
CA THR A 91 -20.19 24.97 -15.03
C THR A 91 -19.57 24.94 -16.41
N VAL A 92 -18.64 25.88 -16.65
CA VAL A 92 -17.71 25.82 -17.77
C VAL A 92 -16.33 25.44 -17.20
N PRO A 93 -15.80 24.26 -17.52
CA PRO A 93 -14.50 23.86 -17.03
C PRO A 93 -13.38 24.80 -17.50
N ASP A 94 -12.27 24.83 -16.76
CA ASP A 94 -11.03 25.42 -17.24
C ASP A 94 -10.59 24.82 -18.59
N LEU A 95 -9.70 25.50 -19.29
CA LEU A 95 -9.33 25.15 -20.67
C LEU A 95 -8.78 23.72 -20.80
N GLU A 96 -7.89 23.33 -19.89
CA GLU A 96 -7.30 21.99 -19.91
C GLU A 96 -8.34 20.89 -19.64
N SER A 97 -9.20 21.12 -18.64
CA SER A 97 -10.31 20.22 -18.30
C SER A 97 -11.34 20.13 -19.43
N ALA A 98 -11.67 21.25 -20.07
CA ALA A 98 -12.57 21.30 -21.22
C ALA A 98 -12.03 20.46 -22.40
N ILE A 99 -10.75 20.62 -22.74
CA ILE A 99 -10.08 19.81 -23.78
C ILE A 99 -10.07 18.33 -23.40
N ARG A 100 -9.81 18.02 -22.14
CA ARG A 100 -9.75 16.64 -21.65
C ARG A 100 -11.07 15.90 -21.78
N ILE A 101 -12.21 16.53 -21.47
CA ILE A 101 -13.54 15.91 -21.53
C ILE A 101 -14.12 15.82 -22.95
N CYS A 102 -13.58 16.58 -23.91
CA CYS A 102 -13.94 16.49 -25.32
C CYS A 102 -13.25 15.30 -26.00
N SER A 103 -13.96 14.63 -26.90
CA SER A 103 -13.39 13.61 -27.78
C SER A 103 -12.57 14.27 -28.90
N LYS A 104 -11.73 13.49 -29.59
CA LYS A 104 -11.03 13.98 -30.79
C LYS A 104 -12.00 14.48 -31.85
N ALA A 105 -13.14 13.81 -32.03
CA ALA A 105 -14.16 14.23 -32.98
C ALA A 105 -14.77 15.59 -32.62
N ASP A 106 -15.05 15.81 -31.31
CA ASP A 106 -15.54 17.12 -30.87
C ASP A 106 -14.54 18.24 -31.19
N LEU A 107 -13.23 18.00 -30.93
CA LEU A 107 -12.19 19.00 -31.21
C LEU A 107 -12.03 19.30 -32.71
N LEU A 108 -12.15 18.28 -33.56
CA LEU A 108 -12.10 18.46 -35.02
C LEU A 108 -13.34 19.20 -35.58
N ASN A 109 -14.46 19.19 -34.88
CA ASN A 109 -15.68 19.92 -35.25
C ASN A 109 -15.66 21.40 -34.89
N LEU A 110 -14.63 21.87 -34.21
CA LEU A 110 -14.43 23.29 -33.95
C LEU A 110 -14.04 24.02 -35.23
N ASP A 111 -14.63 25.18 -35.48
CA ASP A 111 -14.25 26.05 -36.61
C ASP A 111 -12.75 26.35 -36.61
N ALA A 112 -12.20 26.60 -35.43
CA ALA A 112 -10.76 26.83 -35.23
C ALA A 112 -9.87 25.67 -35.67
N CYS A 113 -10.41 24.45 -35.69
CA CYS A 113 -9.71 23.23 -36.06
C CYS A 113 -10.03 22.74 -37.48
N SER A 114 -10.81 23.48 -38.27
CA SER A 114 -11.27 23.09 -39.62
C SER A 114 -10.14 22.79 -40.62
N GLY A 115 -8.95 23.35 -40.40
CA GLY A 115 -7.76 23.08 -41.20
C GLY A 115 -6.98 21.80 -40.88
N PHE A 116 -7.33 21.10 -39.80
CA PHE A 116 -6.62 19.91 -39.40
C PHE A 116 -7.20 18.63 -40.06
N PRO A 117 -6.34 17.74 -40.60
CA PRO A 117 -6.77 16.46 -41.16
C PRO A 117 -7.32 15.52 -40.06
N GLN A 118 -8.21 14.60 -40.45
CA GLN A 118 -8.79 13.59 -39.54
C GLN A 118 -7.73 12.70 -38.88
N SER A 119 -6.53 12.57 -39.46
CA SER A 119 -5.40 11.79 -38.92
C SER A 119 -4.68 12.51 -37.77
N THR A 120 -4.88 13.83 -37.56
CA THR A 120 -4.22 14.62 -36.50
C THR A 120 -4.43 13.97 -35.13
N ARG A 121 -3.39 13.87 -34.32
CA ARG A 121 -3.51 13.32 -32.95
C ARG A 121 -4.26 14.27 -32.05
N LYS A 122 -5.00 13.73 -31.05
CA LYS A 122 -5.72 14.54 -30.08
C LYS A 122 -4.80 15.52 -29.34
N GLN A 123 -3.56 15.12 -29.07
CA GLN A 123 -2.57 15.97 -28.38
C GLN A 123 -2.23 17.21 -29.21
N ASP A 124 -2.01 17.04 -30.51
CA ASP A 124 -1.66 18.17 -31.41
C ASP A 124 -2.81 19.21 -31.47
N LEU A 125 -4.07 18.72 -31.44
CA LEU A 125 -5.25 19.61 -31.34
C LEU A 125 -5.32 20.28 -29.96
N ALA A 126 -5.00 19.56 -28.89
CA ALA A 126 -4.98 20.11 -27.54
C ALA A 126 -3.96 21.25 -27.42
N ASP A 127 -2.73 21.02 -27.88
CA ASP A 127 -1.64 22.00 -27.86
C ASP A 127 -2.02 23.28 -28.66
N TYR A 128 -2.66 23.09 -29.80
CA TYR A 128 -3.17 24.21 -30.61
C TYR A 128 -4.25 25.01 -29.87
N LEU A 129 -5.23 24.32 -29.27
CA LEU A 129 -6.32 24.98 -28.54
C LEU A 129 -5.82 25.68 -27.25
N LEU A 130 -4.84 25.09 -26.57
CA LEU A 130 -4.17 25.71 -25.42
C LEU A 130 -3.44 26.99 -25.82
N SER A 131 -2.68 26.96 -26.92
CA SER A 131 -1.98 28.14 -27.42
C SER A 131 -2.91 29.26 -27.88
N GLY A 132 -4.05 28.88 -28.48
CA GLY A 132 -5.09 29.80 -28.93
C GLY A 132 -6.07 30.26 -27.84
N GLN A 133 -5.97 29.73 -26.62
CA GLN A 133 -6.91 29.98 -25.51
C GLN A 133 -8.38 29.69 -25.88
N ILE A 134 -8.62 28.64 -26.69
CA ILE A 134 -9.94 28.30 -27.21
C ILE A 134 -10.56 27.19 -26.37
N ASN A 135 -11.61 27.52 -25.62
CA ASN A 135 -12.33 26.54 -24.81
C ASN A 135 -13.37 25.78 -25.67
N PRO A 136 -13.17 24.48 -25.92
CA PRO A 136 -14.05 23.70 -26.80
C PRO A 136 -15.46 23.50 -26.22
N VAL A 137 -15.64 23.53 -24.92
CA VAL A 137 -16.95 23.40 -24.27
C VAL A 137 -17.80 24.64 -24.56
N GLN A 138 -17.20 25.83 -24.46
CA GLN A 138 -17.89 27.07 -24.79
C GLN A 138 -18.16 27.17 -26.29
N ALA A 139 -17.17 26.90 -27.13
CA ALA A 139 -17.28 27.03 -28.59
C ALA A 139 -18.33 26.07 -29.20
N LEU A 140 -18.47 24.88 -28.64
CA LEU A 140 -19.46 23.86 -29.06
C LEU A 140 -20.77 23.91 -28.26
N THR A 141 -20.91 24.85 -27.32
CA THR A 141 -22.09 25.01 -26.46
C THR A 141 -22.45 23.67 -25.75
N ILE A 142 -21.44 22.98 -25.24
CA ILE A 142 -21.63 21.69 -24.55
C ILE A 142 -22.07 21.95 -23.10
N GLU A 143 -23.17 21.35 -22.69
CA GLU A 143 -23.61 21.41 -21.30
C GLU A 143 -22.78 20.50 -20.41
N VAL A 144 -22.16 21.09 -19.38
CA VAL A 144 -21.29 20.37 -18.41
C VAL A 144 -21.74 20.67 -16.99
N VAL A 145 -21.72 19.65 -16.17
CA VAL A 145 -21.89 19.78 -14.72
C VAL A 145 -20.61 19.34 -14.00
N GLU A 146 -20.34 20.01 -12.90
CA GLU A 146 -19.28 19.67 -11.97
C GLU A 146 -19.86 18.98 -10.75
N LEU A 147 -19.20 17.90 -10.30
CA LEU A 147 -19.57 17.22 -9.05
C LEU A 147 -19.22 18.13 -7.87
N ALA A 148 -20.23 18.52 -7.11
CA ALA A 148 -20.12 19.27 -5.88
C ALA A 148 -20.09 18.33 -4.65
N ARG A 149 -19.98 18.87 -3.45
CA ARG A 149 -19.99 18.11 -2.19
C ARG A 149 -18.88 17.04 -2.09
N THR A 150 -17.81 17.21 -2.84
CA THR A 150 -16.68 16.25 -2.87
C THR A 150 -15.86 16.28 -1.57
N GLU A 151 -15.84 17.40 -0.87
CA GLU A 151 -15.17 17.56 0.42
C GLU A 151 -15.89 16.76 1.50
N GLU A 152 -17.21 16.91 1.62
CA GLU A 152 -18.04 16.16 2.55
C GLU A 152 -17.93 14.66 2.27
N LEU A 153 -18.03 14.25 1.01
CA LEU A 153 -17.86 12.85 0.62
C LEU A 153 -16.48 12.31 0.99
N THR A 154 -15.45 13.14 0.86
CA THR A 154 -14.08 12.78 1.25
C THR A 154 -13.98 12.51 2.75
N VAL A 155 -14.66 13.30 3.59
CA VAL A 155 -14.72 13.08 5.03
C VAL A 155 -15.46 11.77 5.35
N PHE A 156 -16.60 11.51 4.72
CA PHE A 156 -17.34 10.25 4.92
C PHE A 156 -16.48 9.03 4.53
N LYS A 157 -15.80 9.07 3.39
CA LYS A 157 -14.88 7.99 2.97
C LYS A 157 -13.70 7.84 3.94
N LEU A 158 -13.12 8.94 4.40
CA LEU A 158 -12.03 8.92 5.36
C LEU A 158 -12.46 8.29 6.70
N LEU A 159 -13.62 8.69 7.21
CA LEU A 159 -14.15 8.16 8.46
C LEU A 159 -14.51 6.67 8.36
N PHE A 160 -14.97 6.24 7.18
CA PHE A 160 -15.32 4.84 6.94
C PHE A 160 -14.07 3.97 6.72
N PHE A 161 -13.19 4.34 5.79
CA PHE A 161 -12.03 3.50 5.41
C PHE A 161 -10.77 3.77 6.24
N GLY A 162 -10.74 4.85 7.01
CA GLY A 162 -9.55 5.26 7.78
C GLY A 162 -8.38 5.76 6.94
N ASN A 163 -8.57 5.85 5.62
CA ASN A 163 -7.53 6.28 4.69
C ASN A 163 -8.16 6.86 3.40
N PHE A 164 -7.32 7.42 2.52
CA PHE A 164 -7.78 8.01 1.24
C PHE A 164 -7.54 7.11 0.02
N HIS A 165 -7.08 5.88 0.20
CA HIS A 165 -6.74 4.97 -0.90
C HIS A 165 -7.86 3.98 -1.22
N GLN A 166 -8.61 3.59 -0.19
CA GLN A 166 -9.76 2.72 -0.34
C GLN A 166 -10.98 3.51 -0.81
N ASP A 167 -11.81 2.87 -1.58
CA ASP A 167 -13.04 3.41 -2.12
C ASP A 167 -14.13 2.32 -2.20
N MET A 168 -15.19 2.59 -2.93
CA MET A 168 -16.33 1.68 -3.07
C MET A 168 -15.98 0.32 -3.70
N THR A 169 -14.80 0.19 -4.34
CA THR A 169 -14.35 -1.11 -4.90
C THR A 169 -14.08 -2.14 -3.81
N THR A 170 -13.80 -1.68 -2.58
CA THR A 170 -13.61 -2.57 -1.42
C THR A 170 -14.86 -3.44 -1.14
N PHE A 171 -16.05 -2.89 -1.33
CA PHE A 171 -17.31 -3.65 -1.19
C PHE A 171 -17.43 -4.72 -2.26
N VAL A 172 -17.11 -4.38 -3.51
CA VAL A 172 -17.12 -5.31 -4.64
C VAL A 172 -16.13 -6.45 -4.43
N MET A 173 -14.94 -6.14 -3.89
CA MET A 173 -13.93 -7.14 -3.55
C MET A 173 -14.43 -8.11 -2.47
N HIS A 174 -15.14 -7.61 -1.48
CA HIS A 174 -15.77 -8.44 -0.45
C HIS A 174 -16.82 -9.41 -1.02
N GLU A 175 -17.67 -8.91 -1.89
CA GLU A 175 -18.78 -9.68 -2.45
C GLU A 175 -18.33 -10.71 -3.50
N LEU A 176 -17.40 -10.32 -4.38
CA LEU A 176 -17.05 -11.13 -5.56
C LEU A 176 -15.75 -11.93 -5.43
N VAL A 177 -14.81 -11.50 -4.59
CA VAL A 177 -13.46 -12.09 -4.59
C VAL A 177 -13.18 -12.88 -3.33
N ALA A 178 -13.31 -12.26 -2.16
CA ALA A 178 -13.05 -12.92 -0.88
C ALA A 178 -13.82 -12.21 0.25
N PRO A 179 -14.72 -12.91 0.95
CA PRO A 179 -15.38 -12.35 2.11
C PRO A 179 -14.35 -11.98 3.18
N PHE A 180 -14.59 -10.87 3.87
CA PHE A 180 -13.77 -10.50 5.03
C PHE A 180 -14.18 -11.30 6.26
N GLU A 181 -13.23 -11.49 7.19
CA GLU A 181 -13.52 -12.09 8.48
C GLU A 181 -14.55 -11.24 9.26
N GLN A 182 -15.38 -11.90 10.04
CA GLN A 182 -16.29 -11.23 10.96
C GLN A 182 -15.56 -10.98 12.29
N TYR A 183 -15.52 -9.74 12.70
CA TYR A 183 -14.88 -9.29 13.93
C TYR A 183 -15.75 -8.26 14.65
N GLU A 184 -15.53 -8.10 15.94
CA GLU A 184 -16.21 -7.07 16.72
C GLU A 184 -15.64 -5.69 16.40
N ILE A 185 -16.54 -4.74 16.13
CA ILE A 185 -16.22 -3.33 15.97
C ILE A 185 -16.56 -2.63 17.28
N ASP A 186 -15.54 -2.08 17.93
CA ASP A 186 -15.75 -1.29 19.13
C ASP A 186 -16.44 0.04 18.77
N GLY A 187 -17.73 0.12 19.06
CA GLY A 187 -18.54 1.32 18.80
C GLY A 187 -18.05 2.59 19.50
N ASN A 188 -17.22 2.45 20.55
CA ASN A 188 -16.68 3.58 21.32
C ASN A 188 -15.23 3.91 20.94
N ALA A 189 -14.53 3.03 20.24
CA ALA A 189 -13.16 3.24 19.79
C ALA A 189 -13.10 3.50 18.29
N GLY A 190 -13.67 4.60 17.84
CA GLY A 190 -13.47 5.09 16.47
C GLY A 190 -11.98 5.33 16.20
N LEU A 191 -11.57 5.16 14.94
CA LEU A 191 -10.19 5.45 14.50
C LEU A 191 -9.79 6.91 14.77
N PHE A 192 -10.78 7.81 14.74
CA PHE A 192 -10.61 9.24 14.95
C PHE A 192 -11.28 9.65 16.27
N ARG A 193 -10.53 10.31 17.15
CA ARG A 193 -11.01 10.72 18.48
C ARG A 193 -11.51 12.15 18.52
N CYS A 194 -11.05 13.00 17.60
CA CYS A 194 -11.43 14.40 17.54
C CYS A 194 -11.41 14.93 16.11
N ARG A 195 -12.14 16.01 15.88
CA ARG A 195 -12.30 16.64 14.57
C ARG A 195 -10.99 17.18 14.02
N GLU A 196 -10.15 17.74 14.87
CA GLU A 196 -8.89 18.35 14.48
C GLU A 196 -7.96 17.39 13.75
N VAL A 197 -7.96 16.10 14.12
CA VAL A 197 -7.19 15.06 13.43
C VAL A 197 -7.69 14.86 12.00
N ILE A 198 -9.00 14.90 11.79
CA ILE A 198 -9.61 14.77 10.45
C ILE A 198 -9.23 15.96 9.58
N ASP A 199 -9.36 17.17 10.09
CA ASP A 199 -9.05 18.40 9.37
C ASP A 199 -7.55 18.46 9.00
N GLU A 200 -6.67 18.11 9.93
CA GLU A 200 -5.24 18.06 9.68
C GLU A 200 -4.87 16.97 8.63
N LEU A 201 -5.54 15.81 8.64
CA LEU A 201 -5.36 14.78 7.61
C LEU A 201 -5.76 15.27 6.22
N ILE A 202 -6.84 16.05 6.11
CA ILE A 202 -7.27 16.64 4.83
C ILE A 202 -6.24 17.67 4.33
N VAL A 203 -5.73 18.52 5.24
CA VAL A 203 -4.65 19.47 4.92
C VAL A 203 -3.40 18.72 4.44
N LEU A 204 -2.94 17.72 5.18
CA LEU A 204 -1.77 16.92 4.79
C LEU A 204 -1.97 16.21 3.45
N ARG A 205 -3.20 15.77 3.14
CA ARG A 205 -3.52 15.21 1.82
C ARG A 205 -3.36 16.24 0.72
N SER A 206 -3.96 17.42 0.87
CA SER A 206 -3.88 18.47 -0.15
C SER A 206 -2.43 18.92 -0.40
N LEU A 207 -1.62 19.03 0.66
CA LEU A 207 -0.19 19.32 0.57
C LEU A 207 0.60 18.20 -0.12
N SER A 208 0.26 16.93 0.15
CA SER A 208 0.84 15.79 -0.55
C SER A 208 0.53 15.81 -2.05
N ASP A 209 -0.73 16.06 -2.42
CA ASP A 209 -1.15 16.13 -3.82
C ASP A 209 -0.48 17.31 -4.55
N ALA A 210 -0.37 18.46 -3.89
CA ALA A 210 0.38 19.61 -4.40
C ALA A 210 1.87 19.30 -4.57
N SER A 211 2.49 18.62 -3.61
CA SER A 211 3.91 18.23 -3.71
C SER A 211 4.17 17.30 -4.88
N HIS A 212 3.29 16.34 -5.14
CA HIS A 212 3.42 15.44 -6.29
C HIS A 212 3.35 16.20 -7.63
N LYS A 213 2.39 17.13 -7.78
CA LYS A 213 2.30 17.96 -8.98
C LYS A 213 3.57 18.81 -9.21
N LEU A 214 4.09 19.41 -8.13
CA LEU A 214 5.33 20.17 -8.20
C LEU A 214 6.53 19.30 -8.59
N MET A 215 6.64 18.06 -8.07
CA MET A 215 7.72 17.14 -8.42
C MET A 215 7.72 16.69 -9.90
N GLU A 216 6.58 16.80 -10.59
CA GLU A 216 6.46 16.54 -12.02
C GLU A 216 6.86 17.74 -12.88
N THR A 217 7.01 18.94 -12.27
CA THR A 217 7.35 20.19 -12.93
C THR A 217 8.84 20.49 -12.78
N GLU A 218 9.55 20.68 -13.88
CA GLU A 218 10.97 21.06 -13.84
C GLU A 218 11.18 22.43 -13.20
N GLY A 219 12.20 22.56 -12.35
CA GLY A 219 12.57 23.82 -11.71
C GLY A 219 11.70 24.22 -10.51
N SER A 220 10.86 23.31 -10.00
CA SER A 220 9.91 23.58 -8.91
C SER A 220 10.49 23.43 -7.50
N GLU A 221 11.82 23.25 -7.34
CA GLU A 221 12.47 23.01 -6.04
C GLU A 221 12.22 24.14 -5.05
N GLY A 222 12.18 25.40 -5.52
CA GLY A 222 11.84 26.57 -4.71
C GLY A 222 10.41 26.52 -4.15
N ASP A 223 9.46 26.10 -4.98
CA ASP A 223 8.05 25.98 -4.59
C ASP A 223 7.85 24.82 -3.62
N LEU A 224 8.59 23.72 -3.78
CA LEU A 224 8.61 22.60 -2.83
C LEU A 224 9.13 23.01 -1.45
N LEU A 225 10.13 23.88 -1.39
CA LEU A 225 10.61 24.43 -0.12
C LEU A 225 9.58 25.34 0.55
N GLN A 226 8.89 26.18 -0.23
CA GLN A 226 7.77 26.98 0.29
C GLN A 226 6.61 26.09 0.79
N LEU A 227 6.35 24.96 0.11
CA LEU A 227 5.32 24.02 0.53
C LEU A 227 5.69 23.34 1.85
N ILE A 228 6.96 23.00 2.07
CA ILE A 228 7.46 22.46 3.35
C ILE A 228 7.20 23.44 4.51
N ASP A 229 7.29 24.74 4.27
CA ASP A 229 7.02 25.74 5.31
C ASP A 229 5.52 25.93 5.61
N LYS A 230 4.64 25.46 4.71
CA LYS A 230 3.20 25.41 4.92
C LYS A 230 2.73 24.14 5.67
N LEU A 231 3.60 23.16 5.87
CA LEU A 231 3.25 21.97 6.65
C LEU A 231 2.93 22.38 8.10
N PRO A 232 1.87 21.82 8.69
CA PRO A 232 1.60 22.02 10.11
C PRO A 232 2.77 21.53 10.97
N ALA A 233 2.82 21.93 12.23
CA ALA A 233 3.78 21.35 13.17
C ALA A 233 3.59 19.84 13.24
N ARG A 234 4.71 19.09 13.30
CA ARG A 234 4.63 17.63 13.36
C ARG A 234 3.85 17.20 14.60
N ASN A 235 2.72 16.53 14.40
CA ASN A 235 1.86 16.04 15.46
C ASN A 235 2.41 14.73 16.07
N ILE A 236 2.05 14.45 17.32
CA ILE A 236 2.37 13.21 18.03
C ILE A 236 1.41 12.06 17.64
N GLU A 237 0.21 12.37 17.14
CA GLU A 237 -0.73 11.36 16.67
C GLU A 237 -0.11 10.49 15.57
N PRO A 238 -0.08 9.16 15.72
CA PRO A 238 0.66 8.28 14.81
C PRO A 238 0.20 8.35 13.35
N VAL A 239 -1.08 8.58 13.11
CA VAL A 239 -1.63 8.68 11.73
C VAL A 239 -1.18 9.97 11.05
N LEU A 240 -1.12 11.09 11.78
CA LEU A 240 -0.66 12.39 11.30
C LEU A 240 0.86 12.40 11.10
N SER A 241 1.60 11.95 12.11
CA SER A 241 3.08 11.93 12.06
C SER A 241 3.60 11.09 10.90
N ARG A 242 3.02 9.92 10.64
CA ARG A 242 3.40 9.06 9.51
C ARG A 242 3.15 9.72 8.15
N ARG A 243 2.06 10.48 7.99
CA ARG A 243 1.80 11.22 6.75
C ARG A 243 2.74 12.39 6.58
N TYR A 244 2.93 13.17 7.63
CA TYR A 244 3.88 14.27 7.67
C TYR A 244 5.27 13.78 7.23
N ASP A 245 5.79 12.76 7.90
CA ASP A 245 7.12 12.19 7.61
C ASP A 245 7.22 11.66 6.18
N ARG A 246 6.15 11.12 5.61
CA ARG A 246 6.13 10.66 4.22
C ARG A 246 6.29 11.81 3.24
N ILE A 247 5.56 12.92 3.42
CA ILE A 247 5.66 14.12 2.57
C ILE A 247 7.09 14.68 2.64
N VAL A 248 7.59 14.87 3.85
CA VAL A 248 8.95 15.38 4.08
C VAL A 248 10.01 14.49 3.42
N ASN A 249 9.92 13.16 3.59
CA ASN A 249 10.84 12.21 2.98
C ASN A 249 10.79 12.23 1.44
N GLN A 250 9.60 12.38 0.85
CA GLN A 250 9.43 12.47 -0.60
C GLN A 250 10.07 13.74 -1.16
N ILE A 251 9.80 14.90 -0.55
CA ILE A 251 10.38 16.18 -0.96
C ILE A 251 11.90 16.17 -0.76
N GLY A 252 12.39 15.69 0.39
CA GLY A 252 13.82 15.54 0.64
C GLY A 252 14.51 14.68 -0.41
N ARG A 253 13.88 13.59 -0.83
CA ARG A 253 14.41 12.72 -1.89
C ARG A 253 14.43 13.39 -3.27
N HIS A 254 13.40 14.18 -3.60
CA HIS A 254 13.35 14.94 -4.84
C HIS A 254 14.48 15.98 -4.88
N LEU A 255 14.62 16.80 -3.83
CA LEU A 255 15.70 17.79 -3.71
C LEU A 255 17.09 17.14 -3.79
N GLU A 256 17.30 16.00 -3.15
CA GLU A 256 18.55 15.26 -3.24
C GLU A 256 18.89 14.82 -4.66
N ARG A 257 17.89 14.36 -5.45
CA ARG A 257 18.05 13.99 -6.85
C ARG A 257 18.31 15.19 -7.76
N ALA A 258 17.69 16.32 -7.45
CA ALA A 258 17.92 17.60 -8.13
C ALA A 258 19.28 18.26 -7.77
N GLY A 259 20.09 17.63 -6.90
CA GLY A 259 21.37 18.15 -6.47
C GLY A 259 21.32 19.23 -5.38
N ARG A 260 20.12 19.56 -4.86
CA ARG A 260 19.90 20.53 -3.78
C ARG A 260 20.21 19.90 -2.41
N ILE A 261 21.47 19.53 -2.21
CA ILE A 261 21.91 18.63 -1.12
C ILE A 261 21.78 19.29 0.26
N GLU A 262 22.07 20.58 0.38
CA GLU A 262 22.00 21.29 1.67
C GLU A 262 20.55 21.48 2.10
N GLU A 263 19.66 21.83 1.16
CA GLU A 263 18.22 21.93 1.43
C GLU A 263 17.62 20.56 1.75
N ALA A 264 18.03 19.52 1.03
CA ALA A 264 17.56 18.17 1.28
C ALA A 264 17.85 17.70 2.72
N VAL A 265 19.04 17.95 3.26
CA VAL A 265 19.34 17.59 4.66
C VAL A 265 18.48 18.38 5.64
N GLY A 266 18.25 19.69 5.37
CA GLY A 266 17.38 20.53 6.18
C GLY A 266 15.93 20.02 6.20
N VAL A 267 15.44 19.56 5.04
CA VAL A 267 14.11 18.95 4.92
C VAL A 267 14.05 17.62 5.68
N TYR A 268 15.00 16.71 5.48
CA TYR A 268 15.02 15.43 6.20
C TYR A 268 15.11 15.59 7.74
N CYS A 269 15.68 16.66 8.27
CA CYS A 269 15.72 16.93 9.71
C CYS A 269 14.31 17.13 10.32
N ARG A 270 13.31 17.44 9.52
CA ARG A 270 11.91 17.59 9.98
C ARG A 270 11.18 16.24 10.14
N ALA A 271 11.68 15.16 9.53
CA ALA A 271 11.08 13.83 9.61
C ALA A 271 11.78 12.96 10.65
N GLN A 272 11.01 12.10 11.32
CA GLN A 272 11.52 11.11 12.24
C GLN A 272 11.51 9.69 11.64
N ALA A 273 10.54 9.38 10.78
CA ALA A 273 10.43 8.05 10.18
C ALA A 273 11.51 7.79 9.11
N ALA A 274 11.92 6.53 9.00
CA ALA A 274 12.80 6.08 7.93
C ALA A 274 12.27 6.50 6.53
N PRO A 275 13.16 6.88 5.57
CA PRO A 275 14.62 6.78 5.62
C PRO A 275 15.35 8.08 6.06
N ALA A 276 14.65 9.05 6.70
CA ALA A 276 15.18 10.39 6.96
C ALA A 276 16.58 10.37 7.61
N ARG A 277 16.75 9.66 8.74
CA ARG A 277 18.04 9.62 9.47
C ARG A 277 19.15 8.97 8.63
N GLU A 278 18.85 7.92 7.88
CA GLU A 278 19.78 7.29 6.94
C GLU A 278 20.24 8.28 5.87
N ARG A 279 19.30 9.00 5.25
CA ARG A 279 19.61 9.97 4.19
C ARG A 279 20.44 11.13 4.73
N GLN A 280 20.08 11.66 5.91
CA GLN A 280 20.86 12.69 6.59
C GLN A 280 22.33 12.25 6.81
N ALA A 281 22.55 11.06 7.37
CA ALA A 281 23.90 10.55 7.61
C ALA A 281 24.73 10.47 6.31
N ARG A 282 24.15 9.97 5.23
CA ARG A 282 24.81 9.91 3.92
C ARG A 282 25.13 11.27 3.34
N ILE A 283 24.21 12.22 3.47
CA ILE A 283 24.41 13.59 2.98
C ILE A 283 25.46 14.31 3.80
N LEU A 284 25.47 14.18 5.12
CA LEU A 284 26.48 14.78 5.99
C LEU A 284 27.90 14.31 5.64
N ASP A 285 28.12 13.01 5.35
CA ASP A 285 29.42 12.52 4.86
C ASP A 285 29.81 13.17 3.51
N ARG A 286 28.85 13.30 2.57
CA ARG A 286 29.09 13.97 1.27
C ARG A 286 29.45 15.46 1.40
N LEU A 287 28.87 16.15 2.39
CA LEU A 287 29.13 17.55 2.71
C LEU A 287 30.41 17.76 3.52
N GLY A 288 31.23 16.72 3.72
CA GLY A 288 32.46 16.82 4.50
C GLY A 288 32.22 17.00 6.01
N LYS A 289 31.09 16.58 6.54
CA LYS A 289 30.73 16.62 7.97
C LYS A 289 30.67 15.21 8.58
N PRO A 290 31.79 14.43 8.52
CA PRO A 290 31.75 13.01 8.90
C PRO A 290 31.51 12.80 10.40
N GLN A 291 31.90 13.75 11.26
CA GLN A 291 31.65 13.68 12.70
C GLN A 291 30.15 13.75 13.01
N ALA A 292 29.40 14.64 12.35
CA ALA A 292 27.96 14.75 12.50
C ALA A 292 27.24 13.48 11.96
N ALA A 293 27.75 12.93 10.85
CA ALA A 293 27.24 11.66 10.31
C ALA A 293 27.47 10.50 11.29
N MET A 294 28.62 10.44 11.96
CA MET A 294 28.95 9.43 12.98
C MET A 294 28.02 9.55 14.19
N THR A 295 27.83 10.77 14.73
CA THR A 295 26.93 11.04 15.87
C THR A 295 25.51 10.57 15.54
N LEU A 296 25.04 10.83 14.32
CA LEU A 296 23.72 10.37 13.88
C LEU A 296 23.63 8.83 13.80
N CYS A 297 24.68 8.16 13.30
CA CYS A 297 24.75 6.70 13.31
C CYS A 297 24.71 6.14 14.74
N SER A 298 25.42 6.76 15.68
CA SER A 298 25.38 6.37 17.09
C SER A 298 23.97 6.48 17.68
N SER A 299 23.30 7.60 17.45
CA SER A 299 21.92 7.81 17.88
C SER A 299 20.94 6.77 17.26
N ILE A 300 21.14 6.39 15.99
CA ILE A 300 20.33 5.35 15.36
C ILE A 300 20.58 4.00 16.04
N ILE A 301 21.82 3.66 16.39
CA ILE A 301 22.16 2.39 17.06
C ILE A 301 21.53 2.31 18.45
N GLU A 302 21.53 3.44 19.20
CA GLU A 302 20.91 3.51 20.52
C GLU A 302 19.38 3.37 20.48
N THR A 303 18.75 3.94 19.46
CA THR A 303 17.28 3.97 19.32
C THR A 303 16.85 3.67 17.87
N PRO A 304 17.05 2.43 17.38
CA PRO A 304 16.69 2.07 16.03
C PRO A 304 15.16 1.97 15.89
N GLN A 305 14.64 2.46 14.77
CA GLN A 305 13.21 2.35 14.42
C GLN A 305 12.88 1.05 13.68
N SER A 306 13.90 0.40 13.11
CA SER A 306 13.79 -0.88 12.43
C SER A 306 15.14 -1.59 12.39
N GLU A 307 15.11 -2.90 12.16
CA GLU A 307 16.32 -3.70 11.94
C GLU A 307 17.14 -3.20 10.74
N GLU A 308 16.47 -2.72 9.69
CA GLU A 308 17.14 -2.17 8.50
C GLU A 308 17.92 -0.88 8.82
N GLU A 309 17.33 -0.01 9.62
CA GLU A 309 17.98 1.23 10.04
C GLU A 309 19.18 0.97 10.95
N LEU A 310 19.04 0.00 11.87
CA LEU A 310 20.14 -0.45 12.72
C LEU A 310 21.31 -0.99 11.89
N GLU A 311 21.03 -1.90 10.96
CA GLU A 311 22.02 -2.49 10.05
C GLU A 311 22.71 -1.41 9.20
N PHE A 312 21.95 -0.45 8.70
CA PHE A 312 22.51 0.70 7.99
C PHE A 312 23.50 1.46 8.87
N ALA A 313 23.08 1.86 10.07
CA ALA A 313 23.90 2.68 10.97
C ALA A 313 25.20 1.96 11.38
N GLN A 314 25.13 0.67 11.64
CA GLN A 314 26.33 -0.15 11.96
C GLN A 314 27.29 -0.21 10.79
N ARG A 315 26.83 -0.55 9.58
CA ARG A 315 27.70 -0.66 8.38
C ARG A 315 28.25 0.69 7.95
N PHE A 316 27.40 1.71 7.99
CA PHE A 316 27.81 3.05 7.57
C PHE A 316 28.76 3.69 8.59
N GLY A 317 28.48 3.52 9.88
CA GLY A 317 29.37 3.97 10.97
C GLY A 317 30.73 3.30 10.93
N GLN A 318 30.78 1.97 10.70
CA GLN A 318 32.05 1.25 10.51
C GLN A 318 32.88 1.82 9.33
N ARG A 319 32.20 2.09 8.20
CA ARG A 319 32.85 2.69 7.02
C ARG A 319 33.36 4.09 7.30
N LEU A 320 32.59 4.92 8.03
CA LEU A 320 33.03 6.27 8.44
C LEU A 320 34.22 6.19 9.37
N GLY A 321 34.23 5.30 10.36
CA GLY A 321 35.33 5.05 11.26
C GLY A 321 36.62 4.70 10.51
N SER A 322 36.55 3.75 9.59
CA SER A 322 37.67 3.32 8.76
C SER A 322 38.19 4.42 7.83
N LYS A 323 37.27 5.20 7.22
CA LYS A 323 37.60 6.27 6.26
C LYS A 323 38.23 7.50 6.92
N HIS A 324 37.78 7.87 8.13
CA HIS A 324 38.16 9.13 8.79
C HIS A 324 38.97 8.93 10.09
N GLY A 325 39.28 7.70 10.45
CA GLY A 325 40.09 7.39 11.63
C GLY A 325 39.39 7.63 12.97
N PHE A 326 38.06 7.54 13.01
CA PHE A 326 37.34 7.69 14.27
C PHE A 326 37.50 6.43 15.14
N THR A 327 37.97 6.60 16.36
CA THR A 327 37.91 5.57 17.40
C THR A 327 36.48 5.56 17.98
N SER A 328 35.66 4.63 17.54
CA SER A 328 34.30 4.44 18.07
C SER A 328 34.34 3.43 19.21
N GLU A 329 33.78 3.78 20.37
CA GLU A 329 33.49 2.85 21.47
C GLU A 329 32.37 1.85 21.09
N LEU A 330 31.66 2.10 19.98
CA LEU A 330 30.63 1.24 19.47
C LEU A 330 31.24 0.07 18.70
N SER A 331 31.01 -1.12 19.19
CA SER A 331 31.37 -2.34 18.45
C SER A 331 30.41 -2.53 17.27
N PHE A 332 30.86 -2.19 16.07
CA PHE A 332 30.13 -2.44 14.82
C PHE A 332 30.25 -3.93 14.40
N ASN A 333 29.92 -4.84 15.30
CA ASN A 333 30.03 -6.27 15.04
C ASN A 333 28.80 -6.74 14.26
N LEU A 334 28.79 -6.51 12.95
CA LEU A 334 27.96 -7.30 12.07
C LEU A 334 28.67 -8.64 11.83
N PRO A 335 28.08 -9.78 12.19
CA PRO A 335 28.66 -11.06 11.82
C PRO A 335 28.74 -11.12 10.29
N VAL A 336 29.95 -11.28 9.76
CA VAL A 336 30.18 -11.56 8.34
C VAL A 336 29.79 -13.02 8.11
N THR A 337 28.51 -13.26 8.01
CA THR A 337 27.99 -14.60 7.71
C THR A 337 28.08 -14.80 6.20
N LYS A 338 28.99 -15.66 5.76
CA LYS A 338 29.12 -16.03 4.35
C LYS A 338 27.98 -17.01 4.03
N ILE A 339 26.96 -16.50 3.36
CA ILE A 339 25.85 -17.32 2.86
C ILE A 339 26.41 -18.21 1.76
N GLU A 340 26.31 -19.52 1.92
CA GLU A 340 26.73 -20.49 0.92
C GLU A 340 25.82 -20.39 -0.30
N GLN A 341 26.47 -20.39 -1.47
CA GLN A 341 25.79 -20.35 -2.76
C GLN A 341 26.27 -21.54 -3.61
N THR A 342 25.34 -22.21 -4.24
CA THR A 342 25.61 -23.26 -5.21
C THR A 342 25.15 -22.82 -6.60
N THR A 343 25.71 -23.41 -7.66
CA THR A 343 25.30 -23.13 -9.02
C THR A 343 24.73 -24.37 -9.67
N ILE A 344 23.62 -24.24 -10.36
CA ILE A 344 23.00 -25.31 -11.16
C ILE A 344 22.97 -24.87 -12.62
N GLN A 345 23.05 -25.86 -13.51
CA GLN A 345 22.90 -25.65 -14.94
C GLN A 345 21.55 -26.21 -15.39
N VAL A 346 20.75 -25.37 -16.04
CA VAL A 346 19.41 -25.73 -16.51
C VAL A 346 19.23 -25.40 -17.98
N SER A 347 18.40 -26.17 -18.66
CA SER A 347 17.92 -25.77 -19.98
C SER A 347 17.02 -24.56 -19.88
N ARG A 348 17.17 -23.63 -20.83
CA ARG A 348 16.30 -22.45 -20.88
C ARG A 348 14.91 -22.88 -21.35
N LEU A 349 13.92 -22.75 -20.49
CA LEU A 349 12.51 -22.88 -20.83
C LEU A 349 11.95 -21.49 -21.17
N ASP A 350 10.81 -21.44 -21.87
CA ASP A 350 10.05 -20.19 -22.05
C ASP A 350 9.28 -19.81 -20.76
N ASP A 351 9.99 -19.77 -19.63
CA ASP A 351 9.44 -19.54 -18.30
C ASP A 351 10.43 -18.74 -17.43
N SER A 352 10.01 -18.36 -16.23
CA SER A 352 10.88 -17.64 -15.29
C SER A 352 12.03 -18.53 -14.79
N VAL A 353 13.09 -17.91 -14.29
CA VAL A 353 14.27 -18.61 -13.76
C VAL A 353 13.92 -19.53 -12.59
N GLU A 354 12.96 -19.12 -11.76
CA GLU A 354 12.46 -19.89 -10.61
C GLU A 354 11.74 -21.16 -11.09
N MET A 355 10.97 -21.05 -12.19
CA MET A 355 10.27 -22.22 -12.75
C MET A 355 11.22 -23.19 -13.43
N CYS A 356 12.27 -22.70 -14.11
CA CYS A 356 13.34 -23.54 -14.63
C CYS A 356 14.06 -24.30 -13.50
N ALA A 357 14.39 -23.63 -12.42
CA ALA A 357 15.01 -24.24 -11.24
C ALA A 357 14.08 -25.24 -10.55
N ARG A 358 12.78 -24.92 -10.45
CA ARG A 358 11.77 -25.83 -9.91
C ARG A 358 11.74 -27.14 -10.71
N ALA A 359 11.70 -27.07 -12.03
CA ALA A 359 11.73 -28.26 -12.90
C ALA A 359 13.00 -29.08 -12.67
N TYR A 360 14.17 -28.44 -12.56
CA TYR A 360 15.43 -29.11 -12.26
C TYR A 360 15.35 -29.92 -10.94
N PHE A 361 14.79 -29.37 -9.85
CA PHE A 361 14.64 -30.12 -8.60
C PHE A 361 13.62 -31.25 -8.73
N GLN A 362 12.56 -31.08 -9.53
CA GLN A 362 11.61 -32.15 -9.81
C GLN A 362 12.25 -33.31 -10.59
N ASP A 363 13.11 -33.03 -11.57
CA ASP A 363 13.87 -34.04 -12.31
C ASP A 363 14.85 -34.82 -11.42
N LEU A 364 15.33 -34.19 -10.36
CA LEU A 364 16.13 -34.86 -9.31
C LEU A 364 15.31 -35.69 -8.32
N GLY A 365 13.98 -35.71 -8.47
CA GLY A 365 13.07 -36.50 -7.62
C GLY A 365 12.58 -35.81 -6.36
N TYR A 366 12.78 -34.49 -6.24
CA TYR A 366 12.22 -33.70 -5.13
C TYR A 366 10.78 -33.24 -5.43
N GLU A 367 9.93 -33.16 -4.41
CA GLU A 367 8.70 -32.39 -4.48
C GLU A 367 9.05 -30.91 -4.36
N SER A 368 8.96 -30.14 -5.45
CA SER A 368 9.37 -28.73 -5.51
C SER A 368 8.21 -27.80 -5.79
N TYR A 369 8.07 -26.75 -4.98
CA TYR A 369 6.98 -25.78 -5.07
C TYR A 369 7.53 -24.35 -5.11
N TYR A 370 6.95 -23.53 -5.98
CA TYR A 370 7.16 -22.08 -5.95
C TYR A 370 6.26 -21.48 -4.87
N VAL A 371 6.85 -20.82 -3.89
CA VAL A 371 6.13 -20.41 -2.67
C VAL A 371 6.45 -19.01 -2.19
N GLU A 372 7.20 -18.25 -2.95
CA GLU A 372 7.71 -16.92 -2.61
C GLU A 372 6.77 -16.11 -1.71
N ASN A 373 7.19 -15.78 -0.50
CA ASN A 373 6.41 -15.04 0.50
C ASN A 373 4.97 -15.57 0.77
N SER A 374 4.59 -16.75 0.28
CA SER A 374 3.22 -17.28 0.38
C SER A 374 3.06 -18.35 1.48
N LEU A 375 3.80 -19.45 1.39
CA LEU A 375 3.58 -20.64 2.25
C LEU A 375 3.79 -20.34 3.73
N ILE A 376 4.95 -19.84 4.11
CA ILE A 376 5.30 -19.58 5.51
C ILE A 376 4.38 -18.54 6.13
N ARG A 377 4.07 -17.47 5.36
CA ARG A 377 3.12 -16.44 5.79
C ARG A 377 1.72 -17.01 5.95
N SER A 378 1.29 -17.90 5.05
CA SER A 378 -0.03 -18.52 5.17
C SER A 378 -0.11 -19.41 6.41
N ILE A 379 0.91 -20.21 6.70
CA ILE A 379 0.94 -21.03 7.93
C ILE A 379 0.92 -20.13 9.18
N PHE A 380 1.68 -19.02 9.18
CA PHE A 380 1.61 -18.01 10.23
C PHE A 380 0.19 -17.44 10.38
N GLY A 381 -0.41 -16.98 9.29
CA GLY A 381 -1.77 -16.42 9.28
C GLY A 381 -2.84 -17.39 9.79
N LEU A 382 -2.70 -18.67 9.45
CA LEU A 382 -3.58 -19.74 9.96
C LEU A 382 -3.38 -19.98 11.47
N CYS A 383 -2.13 -20.04 11.93
CA CYS A 383 -1.83 -20.28 13.35
C CYS A 383 -2.18 -19.08 14.25
N PHE A 384 -2.23 -17.87 13.72
CA PHE A 384 -2.50 -16.65 14.47
C PHE A 384 -3.81 -15.97 14.06
N TRP A 385 -4.71 -16.69 13.42
CA TRP A 385 -5.96 -16.15 12.87
C TRP A 385 -6.80 -15.39 13.90
N ASP A 386 -7.15 -16.05 14.97
CA ASP A 386 -7.94 -15.48 16.08
C ASP A 386 -7.22 -14.33 16.79
N ILE A 387 -5.90 -14.34 16.81
CA ILE A 387 -5.07 -13.26 17.39
C ILE A 387 -5.08 -12.03 16.47
N ILE A 388 -5.00 -12.25 15.15
CA ILE A 388 -5.09 -11.17 14.16
C ILE A 388 -6.44 -10.46 14.28
N TYR A 389 -7.52 -11.22 14.42
CA TYR A 389 -8.89 -10.70 14.51
C TYR A 389 -9.42 -10.55 15.95
N ALA A 390 -8.52 -10.60 16.94
CA ALA A 390 -8.91 -10.39 18.34
C ALA A 390 -9.55 -9.00 18.56
N PRO A 391 -10.55 -8.90 19.45
CA PRO A 391 -11.26 -7.66 19.75
C PRO A 391 -10.41 -6.70 20.57
N VAL A 392 -9.40 -6.12 19.93
CA VAL A 392 -8.54 -5.07 20.51
C VAL A 392 -9.13 -3.71 20.18
N SER A 393 -9.26 -2.86 21.20
CA SER A 393 -9.84 -1.53 21.05
C SER A 393 -9.12 -0.70 19.98
N GLY A 394 -9.86 -0.17 19.00
CA GLY A 394 -9.35 0.61 17.88
C GLY A 394 -8.68 -0.18 16.78
N ALA A 395 -8.58 -1.51 16.88
CA ALA A 395 -8.00 -2.34 15.83
C ALA A 395 -8.91 -2.46 14.60
N PHE A 396 -10.22 -2.51 14.83
CA PHE A 396 -11.23 -2.59 13.78
C PHE A 396 -12.27 -1.49 13.98
N PHE A 397 -12.57 -0.74 12.92
CA PHE A 397 -13.46 0.42 12.94
C PHE A 397 -14.53 0.41 11.82
N ASN A 398 -14.44 -0.51 10.85
CA ASN A 398 -15.48 -0.80 9.86
C ASN A 398 -15.47 -2.30 9.52
N PRO A 399 -16.57 -2.86 8.94
CA PRO A 399 -16.67 -4.30 8.68
C PRO A 399 -15.89 -4.80 7.44
N PHE A 400 -15.19 -3.93 6.72
CA PHE A 400 -14.48 -4.25 5.48
C PHE A 400 -12.96 -4.09 5.61
N GLN A 401 -12.39 -4.48 6.74
CA GLN A 401 -10.96 -4.50 6.96
C GLN A 401 -10.40 -5.90 6.77
N ARG A 402 -9.38 -6.02 5.92
CA ARG A 402 -8.67 -7.29 5.71
C ARG A 402 -7.85 -7.71 6.94
N GLY A 403 -7.52 -6.77 7.80
CA GLY A 403 -6.79 -6.98 9.05
C GLY A 403 -6.81 -5.73 9.92
N PRO A 404 -6.32 -5.79 11.16
CA PRO A 404 -6.36 -4.68 12.08
C PRO A 404 -5.42 -3.54 11.64
N VAL A 405 -5.76 -2.30 11.98
CA VAL A 405 -4.98 -1.11 11.57
C VAL A 405 -3.57 -1.06 12.16
N ASP A 406 -3.39 -1.70 13.31
CA ASP A 406 -2.12 -1.78 14.03
C ASP A 406 -1.20 -2.91 13.54
N LEU A 407 -1.65 -3.77 12.60
CA LEU A 407 -0.97 -4.99 12.16
C LEU A 407 0.52 -4.82 11.85
N TYR A 408 0.88 -3.71 11.23
CA TYR A 408 2.24 -3.41 10.81
C TYR A 408 2.92 -2.33 11.67
N THR A 409 2.47 -2.21 12.93
CA THR A 409 3.06 -1.31 13.92
C THR A 409 3.56 -2.09 15.14
N SER A 410 4.38 -1.47 15.98
CA SER A 410 4.83 -2.06 17.25
C SER A 410 3.68 -2.37 18.21
N ASP A 411 2.54 -1.68 18.06
CA ASP A 411 1.39 -1.82 18.96
C ASP A 411 0.67 -3.16 18.79
N PHE A 412 0.76 -3.79 17.61
CA PHE A 412 0.14 -5.08 17.34
C PHE A 412 0.54 -6.15 18.35
N VAL A 413 1.85 -6.30 18.55
CA VAL A 413 2.39 -7.29 19.51
C VAL A 413 2.12 -6.87 20.94
N GLY A 414 2.26 -5.57 21.25
CA GLY A 414 2.02 -5.04 22.58
C GLY A 414 0.59 -5.27 23.07
N SER A 415 -0.40 -4.95 22.23
CA SER A 415 -1.83 -5.08 22.56
C SER A 415 -2.33 -6.53 22.64
N ARG A 416 -1.57 -7.48 22.06
CA ARG A 416 -1.92 -8.92 22.00
C ARG A 416 -0.89 -9.82 22.71
N CYS A 417 -0.01 -9.25 23.54
CA CYS A 417 1.14 -9.96 24.12
C CYS A 417 0.77 -11.26 24.87
N MET A 418 -0.34 -11.23 25.62
CA MET A 418 -0.81 -12.42 26.34
C MET A 418 -1.30 -13.52 25.37
N LEU A 419 -2.11 -13.15 24.38
CA LEU A 419 -2.62 -14.09 23.37
C LEU A 419 -1.48 -14.73 22.57
N ILE A 420 -0.51 -13.91 22.17
CA ILE A 420 0.69 -14.36 21.44
C ILE A 420 1.51 -15.32 22.31
N SER A 421 1.74 -14.98 23.59
CA SER A 421 2.48 -15.83 24.52
C SER A 421 1.81 -17.20 24.71
N ASP A 422 0.49 -17.21 24.89
CA ASP A 422 -0.27 -18.44 25.06
C ASP A 422 -0.30 -19.29 23.80
N ARG A 423 -0.39 -18.65 22.61
CA ARG A 423 -0.25 -19.33 21.33
C ARG A 423 1.11 -20.01 21.18
N PHE A 424 2.21 -19.35 21.53
CA PHE A 424 3.52 -20.00 21.49
C PHE A 424 3.65 -21.16 22.46
N LYS A 425 3.05 -21.11 23.67
CA LYS A 425 3.00 -22.25 24.58
C LYS A 425 2.24 -23.43 23.95
N GLU A 426 1.10 -23.15 23.30
CA GLU A 426 0.31 -24.15 22.59
C GLU A 426 1.11 -24.78 21.44
N LEU A 427 1.72 -23.96 20.57
CA LEU A 427 2.52 -24.44 19.44
C LEU A 427 3.74 -25.24 19.88
N LYS A 428 4.39 -24.86 20.98
CA LYS A 428 5.52 -25.63 21.56
C LYS A 428 5.08 -26.98 22.11
N LYS A 429 3.85 -27.09 22.62
CA LYS A 429 3.30 -28.34 23.17
C LYS A 429 2.71 -29.25 22.10
N ASN A 430 1.92 -28.71 21.17
CA ASN A 430 1.08 -29.49 20.26
C ASN A 430 1.55 -29.43 18.80
N GLY A 431 2.50 -28.56 18.47
CA GLY A 431 2.87 -28.21 17.08
C GLY A 431 1.80 -27.39 16.35
N PRO A 432 2.12 -26.86 15.17
CA PRO A 432 1.19 -26.04 14.37
C PRO A 432 0.20 -26.86 13.52
N HIS A 433 0.44 -28.15 13.29
CA HIS A 433 -0.22 -28.97 12.30
C HIS A 433 -1.75 -29.01 12.45
N SER A 434 -2.25 -29.45 13.60
CA SER A 434 -3.69 -29.63 13.82
C SER A 434 -4.43 -28.29 13.80
N LEU A 435 -3.83 -27.23 14.37
CA LEU A 435 -4.41 -25.89 14.40
C LEU A 435 -4.49 -25.30 12.99
N ALA A 436 -3.37 -25.26 12.27
CA ALA A 436 -3.34 -24.67 10.92
C ALA A 436 -4.31 -25.37 9.97
N LYS A 437 -4.40 -26.70 10.05
CA LYS A 437 -5.32 -27.50 9.21
C LYS A 437 -6.79 -27.27 9.56
N ALA A 438 -7.12 -27.15 10.84
CA ALA A 438 -8.49 -26.85 11.28
C ALA A 438 -8.93 -25.47 10.78
N ILE A 439 -8.10 -24.44 10.99
CA ILE A 439 -8.37 -23.07 10.55
C ILE A 439 -8.41 -22.99 9.01
N TYR A 440 -7.52 -23.69 8.30
CA TYR A 440 -7.55 -23.75 6.83
C TYR A 440 -8.92 -24.18 6.31
N ARG A 441 -9.46 -25.27 6.87
CA ARG A 441 -10.76 -25.81 6.43
C ARG A 441 -11.94 -24.92 6.82
N GLU A 442 -11.88 -24.31 8.01
CA GLU A 442 -12.94 -23.41 8.51
C GLU A 442 -12.98 -22.10 7.75
N LYS A 443 -11.82 -21.54 7.41
CA LYS A 443 -11.66 -20.18 6.87
C LYS A 443 -11.35 -20.15 5.37
N LEU A 444 -11.46 -21.27 4.69
CA LEU A 444 -11.13 -21.36 3.26
C LEU A 444 -11.81 -20.25 2.43
N GLY A 445 -11.00 -19.45 1.73
CA GLY A 445 -11.48 -18.34 0.90
C GLY A 445 -11.69 -17.02 1.65
N VAL A 446 -11.69 -17.01 2.98
CA VAL A 446 -11.84 -15.76 3.75
C VAL A 446 -10.56 -14.92 3.66
N ALA A 447 -10.70 -13.61 3.40
CA ALA A 447 -9.59 -12.70 3.25
C ALA A 447 -8.75 -12.59 4.54
N ASN A 448 -7.42 -12.77 4.41
CA ASN A 448 -6.48 -12.64 5.51
C ASN A 448 -5.21 -11.93 5.00
N PRO A 449 -4.54 -11.07 5.80
CA PRO A 449 -3.34 -10.35 5.37
C PRO A 449 -2.16 -11.25 4.98
N PHE A 450 -2.10 -12.45 5.54
CA PHE A 450 -0.98 -13.38 5.38
C PHE A 450 -1.30 -14.60 4.53
N VAL A 451 -2.57 -15.03 4.48
CA VAL A 451 -2.96 -16.25 3.78
C VAL A 451 -3.19 -15.99 2.30
N ASN A 452 -2.52 -16.76 1.46
CA ASN A 452 -2.67 -16.72 0.01
C ASN A 452 -3.31 -18.03 -0.49
N TRP A 453 -4.63 -18.00 -0.66
CA TRP A 453 -5.42 -19.16 -1.06
C TRP A 453 -5.14 -19.66 -2.49
N THR A 454 -4.52 -18.84 -3.33
CA THR A 454 -4.18 -19.22 -4.73
C THR A 454 -2.94 -20.10 -4.79
N TYR A 455 -1.96 -19.83 -3.92
CA TYR A 455 -0.67 -20.54 -3.95
C TYR A 455 -0.54 -21.64 -2.91
N VAL A 456 -1.39 -21.65 -1.88
CA VAL A 456 -1.31 -22.62 -0.79
C VAL A 456 -2.60 -23.43 -0.74
N ASP A 457 -2.58 -24.55 -1.45
CA ASP A 457 -3.63 -25.55 -1.38
C ASP A 457 -3.46 -26.49 -0.16
N GLU A 458 -4.46 -27.34 0.09
CA GLU A 458 -4.46 -28.25 1.25
C GLU A 458 -3.33 -29.28 1.16
N GLN A 459 -2.94 -29.71 -0.05
CA GLN A 459 -1.87 -30.70 -0.26
C GLN A 459 -0.51 -30.11 0.11
N LEU A 460 -0.18 -28.91 -0.40
CA LEU A 460 1.07 -28.22 -0.07
C LEU A 460 1.13 -27.90 1.42
N LEU A 461 0.02 -27.41 2.00
CA LEU A 461 -0.06 -27.13 3.43
C LEU A 461 0.22 -28.40 4.27
N GLU A 462 -0.41 -29.51 3.95
CA GLU A 462 -0.20 -30.79 4.66
C GLU A 462 1.24 -31.25 4.54
N THR A 463 1.80 -31.26 3.33
CA THR A 463 3.19 -31.62 3.10
C THR A 463 4.15 -30.77 3.93
N ALA A 464 3.94 -29.45 3.92
CA ALA A 464 4.77 -28.52 4.69
C ALA A 464 4.67 -28.74 6.20
N LEU A 465 3.45 -28.90 6.72
CA LEU A 465 3.22 -29.11 8.16
C LEU A 465 3.78 -30.45 8.67
N VAL A 466 3.86 -31.46 7.80
CA VAL A 466 4.45 -32.78 8.15
C VAL A 466 5.98 -32.75 8.05
N LYS A 467 6.53 -32.13 6.98
CA LYS A 467 7.96 -32.20 6.67
C LYS A 467 8.80 -31.08 7.29
N ILE A 468 8.20 -29.92 7.61
CA ILE A 468 8.90 -28.84 8.31
C ILE A 468 8.82 -29.07 9.82
N PRO A 469 9.95 -29.18 10.55
CA PRO A 469 9.92 -29.29 11.99
C PRO A 469 9.16 -28.13 12.66
N SER A 470 8.27 -28.45 13.60
CA SER A 470 7.49 -27.42 14.32
C SER A 470 8.37 -26.34 14.95
N GLN A 471 9.57 -26.72 15.42
CA GLN A 471 10.52 -25.77 16.02
C GLN A 471 11.01 -24.71 15.01
N ASP A 472 11.20 -25.09 13.74
CA ASP A 472 11.64 -24.15 12.69
C ASP A 472 10.53 -23.16 12.37
N LEU A 473 9.28 -23.63 12.25
CA LEU A 473 8.12 -22.75 12.06
C LEU A 473 7.95 -21.78 13.24
N ILE A 474 8.07 -22.27 14.48
CA ILE A 474 7.97 -21.44 15.69
C ILE A 474 9.03 -20.34 15.70
N ARG A 475 10.29 -20.65 15.38
CA ARG A 475 11.38 -19.67 15.28
C ARG A 475 11.09 -18.62 14.21
N ILE A 476 10.60 -19.05 13.05
CA ILE A 476 10.22 -18.13 11.97
C ILE A 476 9.07 -17.21 12.43
N PHE A 477 8.08 -17.73 13.15
CA PHE A 477 6.96 -16.93 13.67
C PHE A 477 7.42 -15.94 14.74
N GLU A 478 8.32 -16.32 15.62
CA GLU A 478 8.96 -15.43 16.60
C GLU A 478 9.65 -14.26 15.88
N ARG A 479 10.43 -14.54 14.80
CA ARG A 479 11.06 -13.49 14.00
C ARG A 479 10.06 -12.61 13.25
N LEU A 480 9.00 -13.18 12.67
CA LEU A 480 7.95 -12.40 12.01
C LEU A 480 7.35 -11.35 12.95
N LEU A 481 7.05 -11.74 14.19
CA LEU A 481 6.43 -10.86 15.19
C LEU A 481 7.36 -9.76 15.73
N ILE A 482 8.67 -9.86 15.53
CA ILE A 482 9.59 -8.75 15.87
C ILE A 482 9.27 -7.51 15.01
N ASP A 483 9.03 -7.71 13.72
CA ASP A 483 8.72 -6.64 12.77
C ASP A 483 7.93 -7.21 11.59
N LEU A 484 6.60 -7.32 11.76
CA LEU A 484 5.71 -7.88 10.73
C LEU A 484 5.81 -7.15 9.39
N LYS A 485 6.07 -5.84 9.41
CA LYS A 485 6.16 -5.04 8.20
C LYS A 485 7.38 -5.44 7.35
N ASN A 486 8.53 -5.54 7.96
CA ASN A 486 9.79 -5.76 7.25
C ASN A 486 10.14 -7.25 7.10
N ASN A 487 9.65 -8.11 8.01
CA ASN A 487 9.92 -9.55 7.99
C ASN A 487 8.88 -10.37 7.19
N SER A 488 7.77 -9.75 6.73
CA SER A 488 6.77 -10.44 5.88
C SER A 488 7.22 -10.64 4.43
N SER A 489 8.43 -10.24 4.07
CA SER A 489 9.01 -10.41 2.72
C SER A 489 10.45 -10.87 2.79
N GLY A 490 10.95 -11.44 1.67
CA GLY A 490 12.31 -11.94 1.56
C GLY A 490 12.45 -13.42 1.94
N PHE A 491 11.35 -14.15 2.02
CA PHE A 491 11.38 -15.60 2.06
C PHE A 491 11.85 -16.16 0.71
N PRO A 492 12.57 -17.31 0.72
CA PRO A 492 13.06 -17.93 -0.50
C PRO A 492 11.96 -18.30 -1.51
N ASP A 493 12.32 -18.31 -2.79
CA ASP A 493 11.40 -18.53 -3.91
C ASP A 493 10.77 -19.91 -3.92
N LEU A 494 11.59 -20.95 -3.65
CA LEU A 494 11.17 -22.34 -3.69
C LEU A 494 11.26 -22.99 -2.31
N ILE A 495 10.39 -23.98 -2.10
CA ILE A 495 10.59 -25.00 -1.10
C ILE A 495 10.67 -26.37 -1.77
N VAL A 496 11.66 -27.15 -1.39
CA VAL A 496 11.85 -28.52 -1.88
C VAL A 496 11.77 -29.49 -0.73
N PHE A 497 11.07 -30.58 -0.96
CA PHE A 497 10.90 -31.66 0.01
C PHE A 497 11.48 -32.96 -0.56
N ASP A 498 12.21 -33.67 0.25
CA ASP A 498 12.50 -35.08 0.00
C ASP A 498 11.66 -35.98 0.92
N GLN A 499 12.05 -37.27 1.11
CA GLN A 499 11.26 -38.20 1.92
C GLN A 499 11.07 -37.72 3.36
N ASN A 500 12.12 -37.16 4.00
CA ASN A 500 12.12 -36.84 5.43
C ASN A 500 12.67 -35.45 5.76
N SER A 501 12.97 -34.63 4.76
CA SER A 501 13.56 -33.31 4.95
C SER A 501 12.93 -32.24 4.04
N TYR A 502 13.24 -31.01 4.33
CA TYR A 502 12.88 -29.87 3.50
C TYR A 502 14.08 -28.94 3.35
N ARG A 503 14.04 -28.11 2.32
CA ARG A 503 14.97 -26.98 2.16
C ARG A 503 14.28 -25.82 1.46
N MET A 504 14.46 -24.62 1.98
CA MET A 504 14.06 -23.39 1.31
C MET A 504 15.17 -22.91 0.38
N ILE A 505 14.84 -22.53 -0.85
CA ILE A 505 15.82 -22.22 -1.87
C ILE A 505 15.49 -20.86 -2.51
N GLU A 506 16.42 -19.94 -2.39
CA GLU A 506 16.43 -18.68 -3.12
C GLU A 506 17.11 -18.88 -4.46
N ILE A 507 16.44 -18.48 -5.53
CA ILE A 507 16.94 -18.60 -6.90
C ILE A 507 17.52 -17.27 -7.38
N LYS A 508 18.68 -17.32 -8.01
CA LYS A 508 19.32 -16.15 -8.61
C LYS A 508 19.65 -16.44 -10.07
N GLY A 509 19.06 -15.64 -10.95
CA GLY A 509 19.40 -15.61 -12.37
C GLY A 509 20.77 -14.96 -12.63
N PRO A 510 21.25 -15.01 -13.88
CA PRO A 510 22.52 -14.40 -14.26
C PRO A 510 22.54 -12.89 -13.96
N GLY A 511 23.46 -12.43 -13.12
CA GLY A 511 23.61 -11.03 -12.73
C GLY A 511 22.79 -10.59 -11.51
N ASP A 512 21.91 -11.42 -10.98
CA ASP A 512 21.12 -11.12 -9.80
C ASP A 512 21.96 -11.14 -8.52
N LYS A 513 21.51 -10.34 -7.55
CA LYS A 513 22.12 -10.27 -6.22
C LYS A 513 21.08 -10.47 -5.14
N LEU A 514 21.52 -11.08 -4.04
CA LEU A 514 20.68 -11.24 -2.86
C LEU A 514 20.25 -9.88 -2.32
N GLN A 515 18.93 -9.69 -2.16
CA GLN A 515 18.38 -8.47 -1.59
C GLN A 515 18.65 -8.38 -0.08
N LYS A 516 18.56 -7.19 0.49
CA LYS A 516 18.86 -6.98 1.92
C LYS A 516 17.93 -7.77 2.84
N ASN A 517 16.63 -7.78 2.56
CA ASN A 517 15.64 -8.53 3.33
C ASN A 517 15.89 -10.05 3.24
N GLN A 518 16.21 -10.56 2.04
CA GLN A 518 16.60 -11.96 1.85
C GLN A 518 17.87 -12.29 2.65
N ALA A 519 18.90 -11.45 2.58
CA ALA A 519 20.13 -11.64 3.34
C ALA A 519 19.90 -11.65 4.86
N ARG A 520 18.95 -10.87 5.40
CA ARG A 520 18.55 -10.89 6.81
C ARG A 520 17.92 -12.23 7.18
N TRP A 521 17.01 -12.74 6.32
CA TRP A 521 16.40 -14.07 6.53
C TRP A 521 17.43 -15.18 6.50
N PHE A 522 18.35 -15.19 5.53
CA PHE A 522 19.39 -16.21 5.42
C PHE A 522 20.33 -16.22 6.63
N ARG A 523 20.71 -15.06 7.17
CA ARG A 523 21.47 -14.99 8.42
C ARG A 523 20.72 -15.65 9.56
N TYR A 524 19.45 -15.32 9.71
CA TYR A 524 18.59 -15.92 10.74
C TYR A 524 18.46 -17.44 10.56
N PHE A 525 18.27 -17.92 9.34
CA PHE A 525 18.20 -19.37 9.07
C PHE A 525 19.50 -20.08 9.46
N MET A 526 20.64 -19.50 9.13
CA MET A 526 21.93 -20.06 9.50
C MET A 526 22.16 -20.07 11.03
N GLU A 527 21.82 -18.97 11.73
CA GLU A 527 21.93 -18.86 13.19
C GLU A 527 21.08 -19.92 13.91
N HIS A 528 19.95 -20.30 13.32
CA HIS A 528 19.02 -21.26 13.89
C HIS A 528 19.06 -22.65 13.24
N SER A 529 20.02 -22.89 12.35
CA SER A 529 20.17 -24.16 11.61
C SER A 529 18.91 -24.55 10.82
N ILE A 530 18.15 -23.57 10.31
CA ILE A 530 17.00 -23.77 9.46
C ILE A 530 17.49 -24.04 8.03
N PRO A 531 17.08 -25.16 7.36
CA PRO A 531 17.60 -25.53 6.06
C PRO A 531 17.23 -24.51 4.96
N ALA A 532 18.20 -23.75 4.48
CA ALA A 532 18.02 -22.81 3.38
C ALA A 532 19.31 -22.72 2.55
N ALA A 533 19.17 -22.43 1.25
CA ALA A 533 20.29 -22.27 0.32
C ALA A 533 20.00 -21.20 -0.74
N VAL A 534 21.06 -20.57 -1.24
CA VAL A 534 20.99 -19.72 -2.43
C VAL A 534 21.54 -20.52 -3.62
N VAL A 535 20.78 -20.57 -4.71
CA VAL A 535 21.11 -21.31 -5.91
C VAL A 535 21.17 -20.34 -7.09
N ASN A 536 22.36 -20.21 -7.67
CA ASN A 536 22.57 -19.45 -8.90
C ASN A 536 22.24 -20.35 -10.10
N VAL A 537 21.52 -19.82 -11.05
CA VAL A 537 21.14 -20.51 -12.28
C VAL A 537 22.02 -20.05 -13.42
N GLU A 538 22.62 -21.01 -14.12
CA GLU A 538 23.27 -20.82 -15.42
C GLU A 538 22.48 -21.57 -16.48
N TYR A 539 22.25 -20.94 -17.62
CA TYR A 539 21.59 -21.60 -18.72
C TYR A 539 22.60 -22.40 -19.57
N LEU A 540 22.22 -23.64 -19.87
CA LEU A 540 22.97 -24.42 -20.87
C LEU A 540 22.83 -23.74 -22.23
N ASP A 541 23.95 -23.60 -22.96
CA ASP A 541 23.89 -23.15 -24.35
C ASP A 541 23.01 -24.10 -25.16
N PRO A 542 22.15 -23.59 -26.03
CA PRO A 542 21.38 -24.46 -26.92
C PRO A 542 22.35 -25.36 -27.65
N VAL A 543 22.19 -26.68 -27.50
CA VAL A 543 22.96 -27.67 -28.28
C VAL A 543 22.74 -27.35 -29.73
N SER A 544 23.82 -26.87 -30.41
CA SER A 544 23.85 -26.50 -31.82
C SER A 544 23.61 -27.70 -32.74
#